data_88159f4ccfd4594e8991a37c747980dc
#
_entry.id   88159f4ccfd4594e8991a37c747980dc
#
_cell.length_a   1.000
_cell.length_b   1.000
_cell.length_c   1.000
_cell.angle_alpha   90.00
_cell.angle_beta   90.00
_cell.angle_gamma   90.00
#
_symmetry.space_group_name_H-M   'P 1'
#
loop_
_entity.id
_entity.type
_entity.pdbx_description
1 polymer ?
#
loop_
_entity_poly.entity_id
_entity_poly.type
_entity_poly.pdbx_seq_one_letter_code
_entity_poly.pdbx_strand_id
1 'polypeptide(L)'
;MRIVAINASHRGEKGFTQFLLDKMARGATREGASFETVVLARQSINRCISCQVCHTEQSYLKCIYEDKDDVARIFEKMRQADLIIFATPVYIFTMSGLLKVFLDRIHGTGDSDRLQLSRSGLFFHHIDRELCSKPFALLICCDNVEDETPRNVVSYFKTYARFMDAPMVGTLVRKAGKLVGHGKSPEKEKQYPKIYGVYEAFEQAGRELATLGKIRPRTQRRANQQIISGPPLLGLLMKFRPFKKLAIEKFKTKNES
;
A
#
# COMPACT_ATOMS: atom_id res chain seq x y z
N MET A 1 -10.78 5.33 -17.15
CA MET A 1 -9.56 5.09 -16.38
C MET A 1 -9.61 3.70 -15.76
N ARG A 2 -8.56 2.91 -15.88
CA ARG A 2 -8.44 1.57 -15.29
C ARG A 2 -7.48 1.61 -14.10
N ILE A 3 -7.99 1.29 -12.91
CA ILE A 3 -7.23 1.25 -11.65
C ILE A 3 -7.07 -0.21 -11.24
N VAL A 4 -5.84 -0.63 -10.96
CA VAL A 4 -5.53 -1.96 -10.43
C VAL A 4 -4.94 -1.81 -9.02
N ALA A 5 -5.59 -2.40 -8.03
CA ALA A 5 -5.13 -2.41 -6.65
C ALA A 5 -4.50 -3.77 -6.31
N ILE A 6 -3.26 -3.75 -5.86
CA ILE A 6 -2.51 -4.92 -5.39
C ILE A 6 -2.68 -5.03 -3.88
N ASN A 7 -3.60 -5.87 -3.43
CA ASN A 7 -3.83 -6.12 -2.00
C ASN A 7 -2.89 -7.20 -1.48
N ALA A 8 -1.91 -6.80 -0.69
CA ALA A 8 -0.91 -7.67 -0.10
C ALA A 8 -1.19 -8.07 1.36
N SER A 9 -2.44 -7.97 1.79
CA SER A 9 -2.85 -8.47 3.10
C SER A 9 -2.95 -9.99 3.12
N HIS A 10 -2.28 -10.67 4.07
CA HIS A 10 -2.45 -12.10 4.29
C HIS A 10 -3.90 -12.50 4.65
N ARG A 11 -4.69 -11.56 5.18
CA ARG A 11 -6.12 -11.77 5.46
C ARG A 11 -6.98 -11.69 4.20
N GLY A 12 -6.40 -11.33 3.06
CA GLY A 12 -7.10 -11.18 1.79
C GLY A 12 -8.31 -10.25 1.91
N GLU A 13 -9.46 -10.70 1.43
CA GLU A 13 -10.73 -9.97 1.42
C GLU A 13 -11.26 -9.68 2.83
N LYS A 14 -10.86 -10.47 3.82
CA LYS A 14 -11.29 -10.29 5.21
C LYS A 14 -10.45 -9.27 5.99
N GLY A 15 -9.43 -8.67 5.36
CA GLY A 15 -8.53 -7.71 5.99
C GLY A 15 -9.06 -6.27 6.04
N PHE A 16 -8.52 -5.46 6.95
CA PHE A 16 -8.79 -4.02 7.00
C PHE A 16 -8.34 -3.30 5.72
N THR A 17 -7.27 -3.79 5.10
CA THR A 17 -6.76 -3.27 3.82
C THR A 17 -7.82 -3.36 2.73
N GLN A 18 -8.50 -4.53 2.61
CA GLN A 18 -9.57 -4.70 1.63
C GLN A 18 -10.74 -3.75 1.91
N PHE A 19 -11.19 -3.65 3.16
CA PHE A 19 -12.27 -2.74 3.52
C PHE A 19 -12.01 -1.29 3.07
N LEU A 20 -10.78 -0.82 3.21
CA LEU A 20 -10.41 0.53 2.78
C LEU A 20 -10.28 0.63 1.25
N LEU A 21 -9.77 -0.41 0.59
CA LEU A 21 -9.79 -0.49 -0.87
C LEU A 21 -11.22 -0.48 -1.43
N ASP A 22 -12.18 -1.15 -0.79
CA ASP A 22 -13.58 -1.14 -1.19
C ASP A 22 -14.19 0.26 -1.12
N LYS A 23 -13.78 1.09 -0.14
CA LYS A 23 -14.17 2.50 -0.08
C LYS A 23 -13.61 3.29 -1.27
N MET A 24 -12.33 3.07 -1.60
CA MET A 24 -11.71 3.72 -2.77
C MET A 24 -12.35 3.24 -4.07
N ALA A 25 -12.60 1.94 -4.22
CA ALA A 25 -13.27 1.35 -5.37
C ALA A 25 -14.64 1.98 -5.59
N ARG A 26 -15.45 2.10 -4.51
CA ARG A 26 -16.76 2.74 -4.57
C ARG A 26 -16.69 4.19 -5.07
N GLY A 27 -15.71 4.96 -4.59
CA GLY A 27 -15.50 6.32 -5.06
C GLY A 27 -15.09 6.38 -6.53
N ALA A 28 -14.16 5.52 -6.96
CA ALA A 28 -13.65 5.50 -8.32
C ALA A 28 -14.71 5.05 -9.34
N THR A 29 -15.47 4.00 -9.01
CA THR A 29 -16.51 3.47 -9.92
C THR A 29 -17.68 4.42 -10.10
N ARG A 30 -18.01 5.23 -9.09
CA ARG A 30 -19.01 6.30 -9.23
C ARG A 30 -18.62 7.37 -10.26
N GLU A 31 -17.33 7.54 -10.50
CA GLU A 31 -16.78 8.44 -11.53
C GLU A 31 -16.47 7.71 -12.85
N GLY A 32 -17.02 6.50 -13.04
CA GLY A 32 -16.90 5.74 -14.29
C GLY A 32 -15.54 5.04 -14.50
N ALA A 33 -14.66 5.01 -13.51
CA ALA A 33 -13.42 4.23 -13.59
C ALA A 33 -13.69 2.73 -13.36
N SER A 34 -12.96 1.86 -14.06
CA SER A 34 -12.88 0.46 -13.67
C SER A 34 -11.89 0.31 -12.52
N PHE A 35 -12.24 -0.47 -11.51
CA PHE A 35 -11.41 -0.73 -10.34
C PHE A 35 -11.33 -2.22 -10.07
N GLU A 36 -10.15 -2.79 -10.25
CA GLU A 36 -9.90 -4.20 -10.02
C GLU A 36 -8.96 -4.39 -8.82
N THR A 37 -9.27 -5.31 -7.91
CA THR A 37 -8.39 -5.68 -6.81
C THR A 37 -7.81 -7.06 -7.04
N VAL A 38 -6.48 -7.14 -7.11
CA VAL A 38 -5.72 -8.39 -7.09
C VAL A 38 -5.34 -8.70 -5.65
N VAL A 39 -5.89 -9.75 -5.08
CA VAL A 39 -5.59 -10.20 -3.71
C VAL A 39 -4.44 -11.19 -3.76
N LEU A 40 -3.22 -10.76 -3.43
CA LEU A 40 -2.01 -11.60 -3.53
C LEU A 40 -2.10 -12.87 -2.68
N ALA A 41 -2.81 -12.86 -1.56
CA ALA A 41 -3.01 -14.04 -0.72
C ALA A 41 -3.85 -15.16 -1.39
N ARG A 42 -4.46 -14.88 -2.55
CA ARG A 42 -5.21 -15.83 -3.36
C ARG A 42 -4.47 -16.26 -4.63
N GLN A 43 -3.27 -15.75 -4.83
CA GLN A 43 -2.47 -16.03 -6.01
C GLN A 43 -1.36 -17.02 -5.68
N SER A 44 -1.02 -17.85 -6.64
CA SER A 44 0.22 -18.64 -6.61
C SER A 44 1.37 -17.72 -6.99
N ILE A 45 2.32 -17.50 -6.11
CA ILE A 45 3.47 -16.62 -6.33
C ILE A 45 4.74 -17.30 -5.84
N ASN A 46 5.56 -17.76 -6.77
CA ASN A 46 6.90 -18.25 -6.44
C ASN A 46 7.84 -17.07 -6.17
N ARG A 47 8.66 -17.19 -5.15
CA ARG A 47 9.70 -16.18 -4.86
C ARG A 47 10.76 -16.15 -5.97
N CYS A 48 11.32 -15.01 -6.27
CA CYS A 48 12.53 -14.90 -7.06
C CYS A 48 13.68 -15.63 -6.32
N ILE A 49 14.35 -16.54 -6.98
CA ILE A 49 15.48 -17.29 -6.43
C ILE A 49 16.84 -16.80 -6.96
N SER A 50 16.84 -15.67 -7.66
CA SER A 50 18.03 -15.07 -8.26
C SER A 50 18.83 -16.03 -9.17
N CYS A 51 18.14 -16.88 -9.90
CA CYS A 51 18.75 -17.87 -10.79
C CYS A 51 19.34 -17.28 -12.06
N GLN A 52 19.11 -16.02 -12.37
CA GLN A 52 19.58 -15.26 -13.53
C GLN A 52 19.13 -15.81 -14.90
N VAL A 53 18.24 -16.80 -14.96
CA VAL A 53 17.75 -17.38 -16.23
C VAL A 53 17.08 -16.32 -17.11
N CYS A 54 16.36 -15.38 -16.52
CA CYS A 54 15.73 -14.26 -17.25
C CYS A 54 16.72 -13.28 -17.92
N HIS A 55 18.01 -13.41 -17.67
CA HIS A 55 19.07 -12.62 -18.30
C HIS A 55 19.93 -13.44 -19.30
N THR A 56 19.55 -14.69 -19.59
CA THR A 56 20.19 -15.48 -20.65
C THR A 56 19.58 -15.17 -22.01
N GLU A 57 20.33 -15.39 -23.11
CA GLU A 57 19.82 -15.20 -24.46
C GLU A 57 18.59 -16.07 -24.76
N GLN A 58 18.57 -17.33 -24.26
CA GLN A 58 17.50 -18.30 -24.50
C GLN A 58 16.19 -17.92 -23.79
N SER A 59 16.26 -17.18 -22.68
CA SER A 59 15.11 -16.85 -21.84
C SER A 59 15.03 -15.35 -21.53
N TYR A 60 15.52 -14.52 -22.45
CA TYR A 60 15.61 -13.07 -22.26
C TYR A 60 14.28 -12.46 -21.78
N LEU A 61 14.32 -11.85 -20.60
CA LEU A 61 13.18 -11.25 -19.87
C LEU A 61 12.04 -12.24 -19.56
N LYS A 62 12.30 -13.56 -19.57
CA LYS A 62 11.34 -14.59 -19.19
C LYS A 62 11.76 -15.29 -17.91
N CYS A 63 10.87 -15.27 -16.91
CA CYS A 63 11.12 -15.95 -15.65
C CYS A 63 10.87 -17.46 -15.78
N ILE A 64 11.66 -18.28 -15.09
CA ILE A 64 11.43 -19.74 -15.00
C ILE A 64 10.06 -20.14 -14.45
N TYR A 65 9.36 -19.21 -13.82
CA TYR A 65 8.02 -19.37 -13.25
C TYR A 65 6.92 -18.72 -14.09
N GLU A 66 7.20 -18.22 -15.30
CA GLU A 66 6.25 -17.44 -16.11
C GLU A 66 4.92 -18.17 -16.31
N ASP A 67 4.97 -19.45 -16.65
CA ASP A 67 3.79 -20.29 -16.88
C ASP A 67 3.45 -21.18 -15.65
N LYS A 68 4.09 -20.97 -14.51
CA LYS A 68 3.97 -21.83 -13.31
C LYS A 68 3.32 -21.14 -12.13
N ASP A 69 3.07 -19.84 -12.25
CA ASP A 69 2.42 -19.05 -11.20
C ASP A 69 1.62 -17.88 -11.80
N ASP A 70 0.97 -17.09 -10.93
CA ASP A 70 0.07 -16.03 -11.36
C ASP A 70 0.78 -14.71 -11.67
N VAL A 71 2.10 -14.59 -11.48
CA VAL A 71 2.80 -13.30 -11.53
C VAL A 71 2.74 -12.67 -12.91
N ALA A 72 2.97 -13.43 -13.98
CA ALA A 72 2.91 -12.91 -15.34
C ALA A 72 1.53 -12.32 -15.67
N ARG A 73 0.45 -13.00 -15.26
CA ARG A 73 -0.93 -12.53 -15.42
C ARG A 73 -1.21 -11.25 -14.62
N ILE A 74 -0.64 -11.12 -13.42
CA ILE A 74 -0.79 -9.92 -12.60
C ILE A 74 -0.02 -8.76 -13.23
N PHE A 75 1.19 -9.00 -13.74
CA PHE A 75 1.97 -7.99 -14.44
C PHE A 75 1.26 -7.48 -15.70
N GLU A 76 0.58 -8.36 -16.44
CA GLU A 76 -0.21 -7.94 -17.59
C GLU A 76 -1.37 -7.01 -17.19
N LYS A 77 -2.08 -7.31 -16.09
CA LYS A 77 -3.09 -6.40 -15.53
C LYS A 77 -2.50 -5.05 -15.15
N MET A 78 -1.29 -5.04 -14.58
CA MET A 78 -0.60 -3.80 -14.23
C MET A 78 -0.16 -3.01 -15.47
N ARG A 79 0.32 -3.66 -16.54
CA ARG A 79 0.63 -2.97 -17.82
C ARG A 79 -0.58 -2.29 -18.41
N GLN A 80 -1.72 -2.95 -18.39
CA GLN A 80 -3.00 -2.43 -18.90
C GLN A 80 -3.65 -1.38 -17.99
N ALA A 81 -3.16 -1.19 -16.78
CA ALA A 81 -3.68 -0.20 -15.86
C ALA A 81 -3.19 1.22 -16.20
N ASP A 82 -4.03 2.21 -15.96
CA ASP A 82 -3.65 3.62 -15.98
C ASP A 82 -3.01 4.05 -14.65
N LEU A 83 -3.40 3.38 -13.55
CA LEU A 83 -2.93 3.67 -12.20
C LEU A 83 -2.92 2.40 -11.35
N ILE A 84 -1.89 2.26 -10.51
CA ILE A 84 -1.73 1.14 -9.58
C ILE A 84 -1.92 1.64 -8.13
N ILE A 85 -2.58 0.83 -7.30
CA ILE A 85 -2.60 1.05 -5.85
C ILE A 85 -1.85 -0.11 -5.20
N PHE A 86 -0.70 0.17 -4.57
CA PHE A 86 -0.04 -0.79 -3.70
C PHE A 86 -0.63 -0.70 -2.30
N ALA A 87 -1.31 -1.76 -1.87
CA ALA A 87 -2.00 -1.80 -0.58
C ALA A 87 -1.39 -2.90 0.31
N THR A 88 -0.79 -2.51 1.43
CA THR A 88 -0.05 -3.42 2.30
C THR A 88 -0.32 -3.15 3.78
N PRO A 89 -0.48 -4.18 4.61
CA PRO A 89 -0.29 -4.04 6.03
C PRO A 89 1.20 -3.90 6.37
N VAL A 90 1.50 -3.28 7.52
CA VAL A 90 2.85 -3.26 8.07
C VAL A 90 3.06 -4.46 8.96
N TYR A 91 4.06 -5.27 8.66
CA TYR A 91 4.54 -6.36 9.50
C TYR A 91 6.02 -6.16 9.80
N ILE A 92 6.38 -6.21 11.07
CA ILE A 92 7.76 -5.97 11.53
C ILE A 92 8.38 -4.74 10.83
N PHE A 93 7.67 -3.62 10.93
CA PHE A 93 8.08 -2.27 10.49
C PHE A 93 8.30 -2.08 8.99
N THR A 94 7.86 -3.03 8.15
CA THR A 94 7.93 -2.91 6.68
C THR A 94 6.66 -3.47 6.01
N MET A 95 6.62 -3.48 4.68
CA MET A 95 5.52 -4.09 3.92
C MET A 95 5.39 -5.58 4.21
N SER A 96 4.23 -6.16 3.90
CA SER A 96 4.04 -7.61 4.00
C SER A 96 5.04 -8.38 3.12
N GLY A 97 5.44 -9.57 3.59
CA GLY A 97 6.29 -10.47 2.80
C GLY A 97 5.68 -10.82 1.44
N LEU A 98 4.35 -10.94 1.35
CA LEU A 98 3.66 -11.17 0.08
C LEU A 98 3.94 -10.06 -0.95
N LEU A 99 3.91 -8.80 -0.51
CA LEU A 99 4.21 -7.70 -1.43
C LEU A 99 5.66 -7.74 -1.87
N LYS A 100 6.59 -8.00 -0.93
CA LYS A 100 8.02 -8.03 -1.26
C LYS A 100 8.35 -9.19 -2.20
N VAL A 101 7.82 -10.39 -1.95
CA VAL A 101 7.97 -11.55 -2.85
C VAL A 101 7.44 -11.26 -4.25
N PHE A 102 6.29 -10.60 -4.34
CA PHE A 102 5.71 -10.19 -5.62
C PHE A 102 6.59 -9.15 -6.35
N LEU A 103 7.04 -8.10 -5.63
CA LEU A 103 7.86 -7.04 -6.22
C LEU A 103 9.25 -7.54 -6.66
N ASP A 104 9.82 -8.55 -5.98
CA ASP A 104 11.10 -9.14 -6.37
C ASP A 104 11.03 -9.82 -7.74
N ARG A 105 9.86 -10.22 -8.19
CA ARG A 105 9.64 -10.82 -9.51
C ARG A 105 9.77 -9.81 -10.65
N ILE A 106 9.70 -8.50 -10.36
CA ILE A 106 9.98 -7.42 -11.33
C ILE A 106 11.42 -7.53 -11.87
N HIS A 107 12.34 -8.10 -11.10
CA HIS A 107 13.72 -8.34 -11.55
C HIS A 107 13.79 -9.06 -12.91
N GLY A 108 12.88 -10.00 -13.16
CA GLY A 108 12.81 -10.73 -14.44
C GLY A 108 12.27 -9.92 -15.63
N THR A 109 11.90 -8.67 -15.43
CA THR A 109 11.38 -7.79 -16.50
C THR A 109 12.34 -6.67 -16.90
N GLY A 110 13.52 -6.62 -16.28
CA GLY A 110 14.56 -5.62 -16.53
C GLY A 110 15.80 -6.25 -17.18
N ASP A 111 16.52 -5.43 -17.94
CA ASP A 111 17.76 -5.82 -18.60
C ASP A 111 18.95 -5.17 -17.87
N SER A 112 19.74 -5.98 -17.15
CA SER A 112 20.89 -5.52 -16.36
C SER A 112 22.04 -5.00 -17.20
N ASP A 113 22.13 -5.39 -18.46
CA ASP A 113 23.25 -5.03 -19.36
C ASP A 113 23.01 -3.67 -20.04
N ARG A 114 21.77 -3.18 -20.02
CA ARG A 114 21.42 -1.86 -20.57
C ARG A 114 21.30 -0.83 -19.46
N LEU A 115 22.37 -0.08 -19.26
CA LEU A 115 22.41 0.96 -18.24
C LEU A 115 21.72 2.24 -18.70
N GLN A 116 21.02 2.90 -17.78
CA GLN A 116 20.31 4.17 -18.02
C GLN A 116 20.30 5.05 -16.78
N LEU A 117 19.90 6.31 -16.96
CA LEU A 117 19.60 7.22 -15.86
C LEU A 117 18.09 7.38 -15.70
N SER A 118 17.61 7.36 -14.46
CA SER A 118 16.25 7.79 -14.16
C SER A 118 16.13 9.32 -14.34
N ARG A 119 14.89 9.83 -14.41
CA ARG A 119 14.64 11.30 -14.46
C ARG A 119 15.21 12.05 -13.25
N SER A 120 15.35 11.37 -12.11
CA SER A 120 16.01 11.91 -10.92
C SER A 120 17.53 11.80 -10.93
N GLY A 121 18.14 11.40 -12.05
CA GLY A 121 19.59 11.28 -12.21
C GLY A 121 20.21 10.07 -11.52
N LEU A 122 19.40 9.09 -11.11
CA LEU A 122 19.89 7.87 -10.48
C LEU A 122 20.34 6.87 -11.55
N PHE A 123 21.52 6.30 -11.33
CA PHE A 123 22.05 5.24 -12.19
C PHE A 123 21.29 3.94 -11.96
N PHE A 124 20.78 3.35 -13.05
CA PHE A 124 20.01 2.12 -13.01
C PHE A 124 20.14 1.35 -14.33
N HIS A 125 19.55 0.18 -14.41
CA HIS A 125 19.45 -0.60 -15.64
C HIS A 125 18.08 -0.39 -16.32
N HIS A 126 17.94 -0.88 -17.55
CA HIS A 126 16.66 -0.87 -18.26
C HIS A 126 15.57 -1.60 -17.46
N ILE A 127 14.38 -1.06 -17.48
CA ILE A 127 13.17 -1.62 -16.85
C ILE A 127 12.01 -1.65 -17.83
N ASP A 128 11.07 -2.54 -17.61
CA ASP A 128 9.76 -2.50 -18.28
C ASP A 128 8.97 -1.27 -17.78
N ARG A 129 8.98 -0.20 -18.57
CA ARG A 129 8.33 1.06 -18.19
C ARG A 129 6.82 0.97 -18.17
N GLU A 130 6.22 0.12 -19.02
CA GLU A 130 4.77 -0.08 -19.04
C GLU A 130 4.28 -0.75 -17.74
N LEU A 131 5.12 -1.59 -17.14
CA LEU A 131 4.85 -2.23 -15.86
C LEU A 131 5.25 -1.34 -14.68
N CYS A 132 6.47 -0.80 -14.69
CA CYS A 132 7.12 -0.24 -13.49
C CYS A 132 6.91 1.27 -13.33
N SER A 133 6.71 2.03 -14.44
CA SER A 133 6.66 3.50 -14.41
C SER A 133 5.24 4.07 -14.35
N LYS A 134 4.23 3.24 -14.06
CA LYS A 134 2.85 3.69 -13.89
C LYS A 134 2.70 4.64 -12.70
N PRO A 135 1.83 5.65 -12.78
CA PRO A 135 1.41 6.38 -11.60
C PRO A 135 0.88 5.42 -10.54
N PHE A 136 1.25 5.64 -9.30
CA PHE A 136 0.76 4.77 -8.23
C PHE A 136 0.40 5.52 -6.94
N ALA A 137 -0.56 4.98 -6.21
CA ALA A 137 -0.89 5.41 -4.85
C ALA A 137 -0.54 4.30 -3.84
N LEU A 138 -0.29 4.69 -2.60
CA LEU A 138 -0.04 3.77 -1.49
C LEU A 138 -1.23 3.74 -0.55
N LEU A 139 -1.62 2.54 -0.12
CA LEU A 139 -2.45 2.30 1.04
C LEU A 139 -1.68 1.44 2.04
N ILE A 140 -1.36 2.02 3.19
CA ILE A 140 -0.60 1.37 4.26
C ILE A 140 -1.49 1.22 5.49
N CYS A 141 -1.66 0.00 5.99
CA CYS A 141 -2.43 -0.29 7.19
C CYS A 141 -1.52 -0.81 8.30
N CYS A 142 -1.64 -0.30 9.52
CA CYS A 142 -0.95 -0.84 10.68
C CYS A 142 -1.80 -0.76 11.95
N ASP A 143 -1.54 -1.67 12.89
CA ASP A 143 -2.22 -1.68 14.18
C ASP A 143 -1.60 -0.71 15.18
N ASN A 144 -0.31 -0.41 15.02
CA ASN A 144 0.38 0.55 15.85
C ASN A 144 -0.09 1.99 15.58
N VAL A 145 0.01 2.85 16.58
CA VAL A 145 -0.35 4.27 16.54
C VAL A 145 0.83 5.19 16.20
N GLU A 146 2.05 4.67 16.32
CA GLU A 146 3.29 5.44 16.13
C GLU A 146 3.54 5.77 14.64
N ASP A 147 4.02 6.98 14.38
CA ASP A 147 4.34 7.46 13.03
C ASP A 147 5.57 6.75 12.42
N GLU A 148 6.44 6.21 13.26
CA GLU A 148 7.59 5.40 12.84
C GLU A 148 7.19 4.11 12.13
N THR A 149 6.07 3.50 12.53
CA THR A 149 5.67 2.18 12.05
C THR A 149 5.56 2.07 10.53
N PRO A 150 4.92 3.00 9.79
CA PRO A 150 4.82 2.94 8.33
C PRO A 150 6.04 3.54 7.59
N ARG A 151 7.02 4.15 8.30
CA ARG A 151 8.09 4.95 7.70
C ARG A 151 8.89 4.19 6.64
N ASN A 152 9.30 2.95 6.94
CA ASN A 152 10.10 2.15 6.02
C ASN A 152 9.35 1.81 4.73
N VAL A 153 8.04 1.55 4.82
CA VAL A 153 7.21 1.30 3.63
C VAL A 153 7.16 2.53 2.75
N VAL A 154 6.90 3.70 3.35
CA VAL A 154 6.86 4.96 2.61
C VAL A 154 8.22 5.26 1.97
N SER A 155 9.32 5.07 2.71
CA SER A 155 10.69 5.27 2.22
C SER A 155 11.02 4.35 1.04
N TYR A 156 10.68 3.07 1.14
CA TYR A 156 10.84 2.11 0.05
C TYR A 156 10.17 2.59 -1.24
N PHE A 157 8.90 2.99 -1.16
CA PHE A 157 8.16 3.42 -2.34
C PHE A 157 8.60 4.80 -2.87
N LYS A 158 9.15 5.66 -2.03
CA LYS A 158 9.84 6.88 -2.51
C LYS A 158 11.08 6.53 -3.34
N THR A 159 11.84 5.53 -2.90
CA THR A 159 12.99 5.01 -3.66
C THR A 159 12.52 4.37 -4.96
N TYR A 160 11.50 3.50 -4.91
CA TYR A 160 10.87 2.92 -6.09
C TYR A 160 10.45 3.99 -7.11
N ALA A 161 9.73 5.02 -6.66
CA ALA A 161 9.26 6.11 -7.51
C ALA A 161 10.41 6.80 -8.28
N ARG A 162 11.55 7.01 -7.61
CA ARG A 162 12.71 7.68 -8.21
C ARG A 162 13.48 6.80 -9.19
N PHE A 163 13.64 5.51 -8.90
CA PHE A 163 14.34 4.60 -9.81
C PHE A 163 13.46 4.18 -10.99
N MET A 164 12.18 3.92 -10.75
CA MET A 164 11.24 3.47 -11.78
C MET A 164 10.60 4.62 -12.58
N ASP A 165 10.95 5.87 -12.29
CA ASP A 165 10.29 7.06 -12.86
C ASP A 165 8.75 7.01 -12.71
N ALA A 166 8.27 6.39 -11.64
CA ALA A 166 6.87 6.16 -11.37
C ALA A 166 6.28 7.27 -10.48
N PRO A 167 5.34 8.10 -10.94
CA PRO A 167 4.74 9.14 -10.13
C PRO A 167 3.98 8.56 -8.92
N MET A 168 4.39 8.93 -7.70
CA MET A 168 3.64 8.61 -6.48
C MET A 168 2.53 9.66 -6.27
N VAL A 169 1.30 9.31 -6.62
CA VAL A 169 0.16 10.25 -6.72
C VAL A 169 -0.70 10.33 -5.46
N GLY A 170 -0.36 9.58 -4.42
CA GLY A 170 -1.03 9.65 -3.12
C GLY A 170 -0.47 8.64 -2.12
N THR A 171 -0.53 9.01 -0.83
CA THR A 171 -0.11 8.13 0.28
C THR A 171 -1.16 8.16 1.37
N LEU A 172 -1.85 7.04 1.55
CA LEU A 172 -2.85 6.84 2.57
C LEU A 172 -2.30 5.87 3.63
N VAL A 173 -2.24 6.36 4.87
CA VAL A 173 -1.72 5.57 6.00
C VAL A 173 -2.81 5.45 7.06
N ARG A 174 -3.28 4.23 7.28
CA ARG A 174 -4.26 3.96 8.32
C ARG A 174 -3.64 3.23 9.49
N LYS A 175 -3.50 3.92 10.61
CA LYS A 175 -3.02 3.41 11.90
C LYS A 175 -4.17 2.92 12.77
N ALA A 176 -3.83 2.17 13.84
CA ALA A 176 -4.78 1.70 14.84
C ALA A 176 -5.90 0.78 14.29
N GLY A 177 -5.61 -0.01 13.26
CA GLY A 177 -6.61 -0.83 12.57
C GLY A 177 -7.40 -1.73 13.49
N LYS A 178 -6.73 -2.49 14.35
CA LYS A 178 -7.35 -3.42 15.31
C LYS A 178 -8.16 -2.68 16.39
N LEU A 179 -7.66 -1.53 16.84
CA LEU A 179 -8.31 -0.75 17.88
C LEU A 179 -9.63 -0.13 17.38
N VAL A 180 -9.63 0.37 16.15
CA VAL A 180 -10.79 1.06 15.56
C VAL A 180 -11.77 0.10 14.88
N GLY A 181 -11.31 -1.08 14.47
CA GLY A 181 -12.16 -2.13 13.92
C GLY A 181 -12.46 -2.06 12.43
N HIS A 182 -12.25 -0.94 11.75
CA HIS A 182 -12.39 -0.70 10.29
C HIS A 182 -13.42 -1.61 9.58
N GLY A 183 -14.72 -1.41 9.82
CA GLY A 183 -15.80 -2.16 9.21
C GLY A 183 -16.00 -3.58 9.77
N LYS A 184 -15.20 -4.01 10.75
CA LYS A 184 -15.29 -5.35 11.38
C LYS A 184 -15.93 -5.31 12.77
N SER A 185 -16.03 -4.15 13.40
CA SER A 185 -16.61 -3.97 14.72
C SER A 185 -17.34 -2.62 14.82
N PRO A 186 -18.64 -2.60 14.52
CA PRO A 186 -19.46 -1.38 14.64
C PRO A 186 -19.43 -0.75 16.04
N GLU A 187 -19.29 -1.56 17.07
CA GLU A 187 -19.20 -1.10 18.47
C GLU A 187 -17.91 -0.30 18.72
N LYS A 188 -16.77 -0.77 18.19
CA LYS A 188 -15.50 -0.04 18.25
C LYS A 188 -15.57 1.24 17.42
N GLU A 189 -16.18 1.20 16.26
CA GLU A 189 -16.34 2.39 15.41
C GLU A 189 -17.16 3.48 16.09
N LYS A 190 -18.25 3.11 16.80
CA LYS A 190 -19.07 4.06 17.57
C LYS A 190 -18.26 4.77 18.67
N GLN A 191 -17.24 4.14 19.24
CA GLN A 191 -16.34 4.75 20.22
C GLN A 191 -15.42 5.80 19.59
N TYR A 192 -15.24 5.74 18.26
CA TYR A 192 -14.33 6.62 17.51
C TYR A 192 -15.01 7.27 16.32
N PRO A 193 -16.03 8.15 16.52
CA PRO A 193 -16.90 8.66 15.44
C PRO A 193 -16.15 9.39 14.31
N LYS A 194 -14.95 9.91 14.57
CA LYS A 194 -14.07 10.49 13.54
C LYS A 194 -13.73 9.50 12.42
N ILE A 195 -13.90 8.17 12.64
CA ILE A 195 -13.62 7.13 11.64
C ILE A 195 -14.50 7.29 10.41
N TYR A 196 -15.75 7.72 10.56
CA TYR A 196 -16.68 7.89 9.44
C TYR A 196 -16.17 8.96 8.46
N GLY A 197 -15.63 10.06 8.97
CA GLY A 197 -14.98 11.06 8.13
C GLY A 197 -13.72 10.57 7.42
N VAL A 198 -13.02 9.58 8.01
CA VAL A 198 -11.91 8.89 7.35
C VAL A 198 -12.44 8.02 6.20
N TYR A 199 -13.52 7.26 6.41
CA TYR A 199 -14.10 6.43 5.35
C TYR A 199 -14.57 7.26 4.16
N GLU A 200 -15.21 8.42 4.42
CA GLU A 200 -15.56 9.38 3.36
C GLU A 200 -14.31 9.89 2.61
N ALA A 201 -13.21 10.13 3.32
CA ALA A 201 -11.98 10.57 2.70
C ALA A 201 -11.33 9.47 1.84
N PHE A 202 -11.47 8.19 2.19
CA PHE A 202 -11.07 7.07 1.33
C PHE A 202 -11.94 6.97 0.07
N GLU A 203 -13.24 7.16 0.20
CA GLU A 203 -14.14 7.21 -0.96
C GLU A 203 -13.81 8.40 -1.87
N GLN A 204 -13.57 9.57 -1.26
CA GLN A 204 -13.11 10.76 -2.00
C GLN A 204 -11.76 10.55 -2.68
N ALA A 205 -10.82 9.83 -2.05
CA ALA A 205 -9.54 9.48 -2.66
C ALA A 205 -9.74 8.64 -3.94
N GLY A 206 -10.66 7.69 -3.91
CA GLY A 206 -11.04 6.92 -5.10
C GLY A 206 -11.58 7.80 -6.23
N ARG A 207 -12.48 8.74 -5.92
CA ARG A 207 -13.00 9.72 -6.91
C ARG A 207 -11.88 10.56 -7.51
N GLU A 208 -10.99 11.08 -6.66
CA GLU A 208 -9.89 11.94 -7.10
C GLU A 208 -8.87 11.18 -7.95
N LEU A 209 -8.59 9.90 -7.64
CA LEU A 209 -7.78 9.06 -8.53
C LEU A 209 -8.44 8.91 -9.90
N ALA A 210 -9.74 8.63 -9.94
CA ALA A 210 -10.48 8.44 -11.19
C ALA A 210 -10.57 9.71 -12.05
N THR A 211 -10.72 10.88 -11.43
CA THR A 211 -10.98 12.14 -12.15
C THR A 211 -9.73 13.00 -12.35
N LEU A 212 -8.76 12.93 -11.44
CA LEU A 212 -7.57 13.78 -11.42
C LEU A 212 -6.26 13.02 -11.61
N GLY A 213 -6.28 11.68 -11.55
CA GLY A 213 -5.09 10.84 -11.53
C GLY A 213 -4.22 10.99 -10.28
N LYS A 214 -4.68 11.71 -9.24
CA LYS A 214 -3.94 11.95 -7.99
C LYS A 214 -4.86 12.27 -6.83
N ILE A 215 -4.42 11.98 -5.60
CA ILE A 215 -5.14 12.29 -4.37
C ILE A 215 -4.71 13.68 -3.86
N ARG A 216 -5.66 14.57 -3.66
CA ARG A 216 -5.38 15.93 -3.16
C ARG A 216 -4.80 15.90 -1.74
N PRO A 217 -3.91 16.83 -1.37
CA PRO A 217 -3.31 16.89 -0.03
C PRO A 217 -4.34 16.98 1.10
N ARG A 218 -5.45 17.68 0.89
CA ARG A 218 -6.56 17.79 1.87
C ARG A 218 -7.20 16.43 2.13
N THR A 219 -7.46 15.65 1.08
CA THR A 219 -8.03 14.31 1.18
C THR A 219 -7.06 13.35 1.88
N GLN A 220 -5.77 13.39 1.51
CA GLN A 220 -4.75 12.60 2.20
C GLN A 220 -4.67 12.93 3.69
N ARG A 221 -4.67 14.22 4.06
CA ARG A 221 -4.66 14.63 5.48
C ARG A 221 -5.88 14.11 6.24
N ARG A 222 -7.08 14.17 5.63
CA ARG A 222 -8.32 13.68 6.25
C ARG A 222 -8.32 12.16 6.39
N ALA A 223 -7.85 11.41 5.38
CA ALA A 223 -7.73 9.96 5.42
C ALA A 223 -6.70 9.48 6.45
N ASN A 224 -5.61 10.22 6.60
CA ASN A 224 -4.50 9.89 7.49
C ASN A 224 -4.66 10.43 8.92
N GLN A 225 -5.73 11.20 9.20
CA GLN A 225 -5.93 11.82 10.52
C GLN A 225 -5.92 10.79 11.65
N GLN A 226 -5.40 11.17 12.80
CA GLN A 226 -5.49 10.37 14.01
C GLN A 226 -6.92 10.28 14.49
N ILE A 227 -7.40 9.06 14.70
CA ILE A 227 -8.75 8.78 15.19
C ILE A 227 -8.79 8.85 16.72
N ILE A 228 -7.74 8.32 17.35
CA ILE A 228 -7.57 8.36 18.80
C ILE A 228 -7.11 9.78 19.18
N SER A 229 -8.06 10.62 19.54
CA SER A 229 -7.76 11.98 19.98
C SER A 229 -7.82 12.03 21.49
N GLY A 230 -6.68 12.27 22.13
CA GLY A 230 -6.64 12.91 23.43
C GLY A 230 -6.67 14.44 23.28
N PRO A 231 -6.79 15.20 24.37
CA PRO A 231 -6.55 16.64 24.34
C PRO A 231 -5.26 16.98 23.59
N PRO A 232 -5.14 18.13 22.91
CA PRO A 232 -3.96 18.48 22.13
C PRO A 232 -2.64 18.33 22.91
N LEU A 233 -2.69 18.66 24.20
CA LEU A 233 -1.58 18.50 25.13
C LEU A 233 -1.20 17.03 25.33
N LEU A 234 -2.17 16.10 25.32
CA LEU A 234 -1.90 14.67 25.48
C LEU A 234 -1.11 14.12 24.28
N GLY A 235 -1.39 14.57 23.07
CA GLY A 235 -0.62 14.20 21.87
C GLY A 235 0.85 14.62 21.95
N LEU A 236 1.13 15.76 22.56
CA LEU A 236 2.48 16.23 22.84
C LEU A 236 3.12 15.40 23.96
N LEU A 237 2.42 15.19 25.07
CA LEU A 237 2.88 14.40 26.20
C LEU A 237 3.20 12.94 25.82
N MET A 238 2.40 12.34 24.92
CA MET A 238 2.62 10.99 24.40
C MET A 238 3.90 10.84 23.54
N LYS A 239 4.62 11.92 23.27
CA LYS A 239 5.98 11.83 22.71
C LYS A 239 7.03 11.48 23.79
N PHE A 240 6.72 11.66 25.06
CA PHE A 240 7.63 11.44 26.15
C PHE A 240 7.41 10.07 26.83
N ARG A 241 8.48 9.38 27.14
CA ARG A 241 8.48 8.02 27.70
C ARG A 241 7.63 7.85 28.97
N PRO A 242 7.66 8.78 29.97
CA PRO A 242 6.84 8.62 31.20
C PRO A 242 5.35 8.55 30.91
N PHE A 243 4.84 9.40 30.01
CA PHE A 243 3.42 9.42 29.67
C PHE A 243 2.97 8.19 28.88
N LYS A 244 3.86 7.64 28.04
CA LYS A 244 3.61 6.36 27.35
C LYS A 244 3.48 5.21 28.36
N LYS A 245 4.34 5.16 29.38
CA LYS A 245 4.25 4.16 30.46
C LYS A 245 2.91 4.24 31.20
N LEU A 246 2.51 5.45 31.62
CA LEU A 246 1.23 5.67 32.28
C LEU A 246 0.02 5.25 31.42
N ALA A 247 0.08 5.52 30.12
CA ALA A 247 -0.97 5.08 29.18
C ALA A 247 -1.04 3.56 29.06
N ILE A 248 0.10 2.86 29.05
CA ILE A 248 0.17 1.39 29.04
C ILE A 248 -0.44 0.79 30.32
N GLU A 249 -0.11 1.34 31.49
CA GLU A 249 -0.66 0.90 32.77
C GLU A 249 -2.19 1.05 32.82
N LYS A 250 -2.71 2.21 32.42
CA LYS A 250 -4.17 2.43 32.34
C LYS A 250 -4.86 1.50 31.33
N PHE A 251 -4.17 1.10 30.26
CA PHE A 251 -4.73 0.17 29.28
C PHE A 251 -4.77 -1.26 29.80
N LYS A 252 -3.80 -1.68 30.61
CA LYS A 252 -3.77 -2.99 31.26
C LYS A 252 -4.91 -3.13 32.28
N THR A 253 -5.07 -2.18 33.17
CA THR A 253 -6.13 -2.19 34.20
C THR A 253 -7.54 -2.21 33.60
N LYS A 254 -7.75 -1.60 32.43
CA LYS A 254 -9.05 -1.60 31.74
C LYS A 254 -9.39 -2.92 31.03
N ASN A 255 -8.41 -3.76 30.76
CA ASN A 255 -8.61 -5.07 30.11
C ASN A 255 -8.64 -6.24 31.09
N GLU A 256 -8.34 -6.00 32.38
CA GLU A 256 -8.39 -6.97 33.48
C GLU A 256 -9.70 -6.87 34.31
N SER A 257 -10.51 -5.86 34.03
CA SER A 257 -11.86 -5.65 34.57
C SER A 257 -12.92 -5.96 33.50
#